data_65b4719901b4bce3d2529a88d3351707
#
_entry.id   65b4719901b4bce3d2529a88d3351707
#
_cell.length_a   1.000
_cell.length_b   1.000
_cell.length_c   1.000
_cell.angle_alpha   90.00
_cell.angle_beta   90.00
_cell.angle_gamma   90.00
#
_symmetry.space_group_name_H-M   'P 1'
#
loop_
_entity.id
_entity.type
_entity.pdbx_description
1 polymer ?
#
loop_
_entity_poly.entity_id
_entity_poly.type
_entity_poly.pdbx_seq_one_letter_code
_entity_poly.pdbx_strand_id
1 'polypeptide(L)'
;MTTQTIQYDKPSFLHWEANPTNSRTRVKAAKAVKAGEVLVLTDKGYEPHKGTLPTIPAGAVPGAVVAFALADADKDAQVPCVIRNATILIDKLTGVAADAFDDTKPLHPLVAHCNAQGIALNTSIATQRGFE
;
A
#
# COMPACT_ATOMS: atom_id res chain seq x y z
N MET A 1 -14.60 21.84 -27.93
CA MET A 1 -14.13 20.51 -27.56
C MET A 1 -13.55 20.52 -26.17
N THR A 2 -13.93 19.59 -25.36
CA THR A 2 -13.40 19.51 -24.01
C THR A 2 -12.07 18.72 -24.03
N THR A 3 -11.03 19.34 -23.53
CA THR A 3 -9.77 18.63 -23.38
C THR A 3 -9.88 17.71 -22.18
N GLN A 4 -9.72 16.43 -22.41
CA GLN A 4 -9.69 15.49 -21.34
C GLN A 4 -8.29 15.41 -20.77
N THR A 5 -8.18 15.77 -19.50
CA THR A 5 -6.93 15.59 -18.77
C THR A 5 -7.04 14.30 -17.97
N ILE A 6 -6.13 13.38 -18.21
CA ILE A 6 -6.08 12.16 -17.41
C ILE A 6 -5.49 12.54 -16.07
N GLN A 7 -6.30 12.38 -15.03
CA GLN A 7 -5.85 12.62 -13.68
C GLN A 7 -5.85 11.31 -12.90
N TYR A 8 -4.77 11.08 -12.19
CA TYR A 8 -4.68 9.96 -11.27
C TYR A 8 -5.01 10.47 -9.89
N ASP A 9 -6.11 10.01 -9.33
CA ASP A 9 -6.52 10.40 -8.00
C ASP A 9 -5.40 10.10 -7.01
N LYS A 10 -5.13 11.09 -6.16
CA LYS A 10 -4.13 10.95 -5.11
C LYS A 10 -4.85 10.82 -3.79
N PRO A 11 -5.00 9.61 -3.27
CA PRO A 11 -5.67 9.42 -1.98
C PRO A 11 -4.85 10.02 -0.84
N SER A 12 -5.51 10.24 0.30
CA SER A 12 -4.88 10.92 1.43
C SER A 12 -3.63 10.23 1.96
N PHE A 13 -3.54 8.89 1.82
CA PHE A 13 -2.38 8.14 2.30
C PHE A 13 -1.17 8.22 1.37
N LEU A 14 -1.37 8.63 0.14
CA LEU A 14 -0.29 8.68 -0.86
C LEU A 14 0.32 10.06 -0.88
N HIS A 15 1.51 10.21 -0.30
CA HIS A 15 2.20 11.49 -0.25
C HIS A 15 2.90 11.79 -1.58
N TRP A 16 3.51 10.78 -2.18
CA TRP A 16 4.28 10.93 -3.41
C TRP A 16 4.35 9.59 -4.15
N GLU A 17 4.37 9.65 -5.46
CA GLU A 17 4.68 8.49 -6.29
C GLU A 17 5.48 8.95 -7.51
N ALA A 18 6.38 8.08 -7.99
CA ALA A 18 7.28 8.44 -9.09
C ALA A 18 6.52 8.62 -10.40
N ASN A 19 5.60 7.70 -10.70
CA ASN A 19 4.82 7.72 -11.93
C ASN A 19 3.62 6.78 -11.77
N PRO A 20 2.38 7.29 -11.85
CA PRO A 20 1.20 6.46 -11.64
C PRO A 20 1.14 5.22 -12.53
N THR A 21 1.60 5.30 -13.77
CA THR A 21 1.58 4.13 -14.64
C THR A 21 2.60 3.07 -14.25
N ASN A 22 3.64 3.43 -13.51
CA ASN A 22 4.67 2.50 -13.04
C ASN A 22 4.47 2.12 -11.57
N SER A 23 4.06 3.09 -10.73
CA SER A 23 3.90 2.87 -9.29
C SER A 23 2.66 2.06 -8.95
N ARG A 24 1.68 2.04 -9.84
CA ARG A 24 0.39 1.39 -9.61
C ARG A 24 0.25 0.14 -10.47
N THR A 25 -0.46 -0.85 -9.93
CA THR A 25 -0.81 -2.05 -10.66
C THR A 25 -2.13 -2.60 -10.12
N ARG A 26 -2.72 -3.54 -10.84
CA ARG A 26 -3.91 -4.23 -10.36
C ARG A 26 -3.51 -5.59 -9.83
N VAL A 27 -4.08 -5.95 -8.69
CA VAL A 27 -3.83 -7.23 -8.05
C VAL A 27 -5.15 -7.92 -7.76
N LYS A 28 -5.13 -9.25 -7.67
CA LYS A 28 -6.33 -10.01 -7.31
C LYS A 28 -6.54 -9.93 -5.80
N ALA A 29 -7.73 -9.52 -5.39
CA ALA A 29 -8.13 -9.48 -3.98
C ALA A 29 -8.62 -10.85 -3.56
N ALA A 30 -7.95 -11.46 -2.57
CA ALA A 30 -8.39 -12.76 -2.04
C ALA A 30 -9.55 -12.61 -1.05
N LYS A 31 -9.79 -11.39 -0.56
CA LYS A 31 -10.91 -11.02 0.31
C LYS A 31 -11.39 -9.64 -0.11
N ALA A 32 -12.56 -9.22 0.39
CA ALA A 32 -13.06 -7.87 0.15
C ALA A 32 -12.07 -6.84 0.68
N VAL A 33 -11.88 -5.76 -0.07
CA VAL A 33 -10.85 -4.74 0.19
C VAL A 33 -11.52 -3.37 0.24
N LYS A 34 -11.03 -2.51 1.13
CA LYS A 34 -11.40 -1.10 1.21
C LYS A 34 -10.23 -0.23 0.78
N ALA A 35 -10.54 0.90 0.16
CA ALA A 35 -9.51 1.87 -0.21
C ALA A 35 -8.69 2.28 1.02
N GLY A 36 -7.38 2.36 0.85
CA GLY A 36 -6.46 2.74 1.93
C GLY A 36 -5.96 1.59 2.79
N GLU A 37 -6.42 0.36 2.54
CA GLU A 37 -5.95 -0.78 3.30
C GLU A 37 -4.59 -1.28 2.81
N VAL A 38 -3.80 -1.82 3.74
CA VAL A 38 -2.54 -2.50 3.42
C VAL A 38 -2.88 -3.92 3.02
N LEU A 39 -2.40 -4.34 1.86
CA LEU A 39 -2.61 -5.70 1.35
C LEU A 39 -1.30 -6.45 1.35
N VAL A 40 -1.37 -7.74 1.67
CA VAL A 40 -0.22 -8.63 1.68
C VAL A 40 -0.51 -9.84 0.82
N LEU A 41 0.46 -10.24 0.02
CA LEU A 41 0.35 -11.40 -0.86
C LEU A 41 0.25 -12.68 -0.03
N THR A 42 -0.76 -13.49 -0.33
CA THR A 42 -0.94 -14.84 0.22
C THR A 42 -1.00 -15.84 -0.92
N ASP A 43 -1.11 -17.11 -0.61
CA ASP A 43 -1.24 -18.16 -1.63
C ASP A 43 -2.56 -18.07 -2.42
N LYS A 44 -3.52 -17.28 -1.93
CA LYS A 44 -4.83 -17.08 -2.58
C LYS A 44 -4.94 -15.76 -3.30
N GLY A 45 -3.98 -14.87 -3.14
CA GLY A 45 -3.99 -13.50 -3.67
C GLY A 45 -3.65 -12.51 -2.58
N TYR A 46 -4.05 -11.27 -2.76
CA TYR A 46 -3.75 -10.21 -1.79
C TYR A 46 -4.89 -10.08 -0.78
N GLU A 47 -4.54 -9.98 0.50
CA GLU A 47 -5.50 -9.84 1.60
C GLU A 47 -5.18 -8.63 2.43
N PRO A 48 -6.21 -7.90 2.93
CA PRO A 48 -5.96 -6.76 3.81
C PRO A 48 -5.48 -7.22 5.19
N HIS A 49 -4.53 -6.49 5.75
CA HIS A 49 -3.99 -6.77 7.08
C HIS A 49 -3.81 -5.49 7.87
N LYS A 50 -4.26 -5.51 9.11
CA LYS A 50 -4.29 -4.32 9.96
C LYS A 50 -3.41 -4.45 11.19
N GLY A 51 -3.06 -5.65 11.59
CA GLY A 51 -2.25 -5.85 12.79
C GLY A 51 -1.66 -7.24 12.92
N THR A 52 -2.04 -8.18 12.08
CA THR A 52 -1.50 -9.54 12.11
C THR A 52 -1.13 -9.96 10.70
N LEU A 53 0.10 -10.40 10.52
CA LEU A 53 0.56 -10.82 9.20
C LEU A 53 0.04 -12.21 8.86
N PRO A 54 -0.33 -12.44 7.59
CA PRO A 54 -0.59 -13.77 7.09
C PRO A 54 0.73 -14.47 6.81
N THR A 55 0.62 -15.75 6.46
CA THR A 55 1.77 -16.48 5.94
C THR A 55 2.06 -15.99 4.52
N ILE A 56 3.25 -15.45 4.33
CA ILE A 56 3.70 -15.05 3.00
C ILE A 56 4.14 -16.31 2.26
N PRO A 57 3.70 -16.50 1.00
CA PRO A 57 4.07 -17.71 0.25
C PRO A 57 5.57 -17.87 0.11
N ALA A 58 6.04 -19.10 0.21
CA ALA A 58 7.44 -19.41 -0.05
C ALA A 58 7.78 -19.05 -1.49
N GLY A 59 8.92 -18.38 -1.68
CA GLY A 59 9.35 -17.94 -3.01
C GLY A 59 8.72 -16.64 -3.49
N ALA A 60 7.94 -15.95 -2.65
CA ALA A 60 7.39 -14.65 -3.02
C ALA A 60 8.52 -13.66 -3.30
N VAL A 61 8.38 -12.92 -4.40
CA VAL A 61 9.36 -11.91 -4.78
C VAL A 61 9.14 -10.68 -3.89
N PRO A 62 10.19 -10.12 -3.24
CA PRO A 62 10.02 -8.97 -2.35
C PRO A 62 9.28 -7.79 -2.99
N GLY A 63 9.48 -7.55 -4.27
CA GLY A 63 8.82 -6.46 -5.00
C GLY A 63 7.34 -6.66 -5.27
N ALA A 64 6.73 -7.74 -4.76
CA ALA A 64 5.34 -8.06 -5.02
C ALA A 64 4.56 -8.44 -3.76
N VAL A 65 5.11 -8.23 -2.57
CA VAL A 65 4.51 -8.74 -1.33
C VAL A 65 3.49 -7.77 -0.74
N VAL A 66 3.73 -6.46 -0.81
CA VAL A 66 2.90 -5.44 -0.16
C VAL A 66 2.26 -4.56 -1.21
N ALA A 67 0.98 -4.25 -1.02
CA ALA A 67 0.25 -3.32 -1.88
C ALA A 67 -0.64 -2.43 -1.02
N PHE A 68 -0.94 -1.22 -1.51
CA PHE A 68 -1.80 -0.27 -0.82
C PHE A 68 -3.00 0.02 -1.71
N ALA A 69 -4.19 -0.34 -1.25
CA ALA A 69 -5.39 -0.31 -2.08
C ALA A 69 -5.82 1.11 -2.42
N LEU A 70 -6.08 1.36 -3.69
CA LEU A 70 -6.56 2.66 -4.17
C LEU A 70 -8.08 2.73 -4.28
N ALA A 71 -8.77 1.60 -4.17
CA ALA A 71 -10.22 1.54 -4.31
C ALA A 71 -10.77 0.35 -3.54
N ASP A 72 -12.08 0.37 -3.33
CA ASP A 72 -12.78 -0.79 -2.78
C ASP A 72 -12.86 -1.88 -3.85
N ALA A 73 -12.86 -3.14 -3.41
CA ALA A 73 -13.02 -4.27 -4.32
C ALA A 73 -13.66 -5.44 -3.60
N ASP A 74 -14.41 -6.24 -4.33
CA ASP A 74 -14.97 -7.47 -3.81
C ASP A 74 -13.95 -8.59 -3.87
N LYS A 75 -14.20 -9.65 -3.11
CA LYS A 75 -13.39 -10.86 -3.18
C LYS A 75 -13.29 -11.34 -4.63
N ASP A 76 -12.08 -11.76 -5.02
CA ASP A 76 -11.73 -12.26 -6.36
C ASP A 76 -11.73 -11.19 -7.45
N ALA A 77 -12.03 -9.94 -7.14
CA ALA A 77 -11.95 -8.84 -8.09
C ALA A 77 -10.52 -8.30 -8.19
N GLN A 78 -10.25 -7.57 -9.27
CA GLN A 78 -9.01 -6.83 -9.43
C GLN A 78 -9.12 -5.50 -8.71
N VAL A 79 -8.09 -5.15 -7.93
CA VAL A 79 -8.04 -3.89 -7.21
C VAL A 79 -6.79 -3.11 -7.62
N PRO A 80 -6.96 -1.82 -8.00
CA PRO A 80 -5.78 -0.99 -8.30
C PRO A 80 -5.05 -0.66 -7.00
N CYS A 81 -3.74 -0.77 -7.02
CA CYS A 81 -2.90 -0.57 -5.83
C CYS A 81 -1.65 0.21 -6.17
N VAL A 82 -1.12 0.93 -5.18
CA VAL A 82 0.25 1.42 -5.21
C VAL A 82 1.15 0.28 -4.72
N ILE A 83 2.15 -0.08 -5.50
CA ILE A 83 2.99 -1.24 -5.22
C ILE A 83 4.49 -0.92 -5.23
N ARG A 84 4.91 0.21 -5.79
CA ARG A 84 6.33 0.56 -5.86
C ARG A 84 6.55 2.06 -6.03
N ASN A 85 7.75 2.51 -5.63
CA ASN A 85 8.26 3.87 -5.92
C ASN A 85 7.30 4.97 -5.45
N ALA A 86 6.98 4.96 -4.16
CA ALA A 86 6.04 5.90 -3.56
C ALA A 86 6.37 6.16 -2.10
N THR A 87 5.81 7.22 -1.56
CA THR A 87 5.84 7.52 -0.13
C THR A 87 4.43 7.42 0.42
N ILE A 88 4.24 6.60 1.44
CA ILE A 88 2.95 6.30 2.04
C ILE A 88 2.87 6.94 3.42
N LEU A 89 1.77 7.61 3.71
CA LEU A 89 1.50 8.19 5.04
C LEU A 89 0.73 7.17 5.87
N ILE A 90 1.40 6.57 6.84
CA ILE A 90 0.84 5.48 7.63
C ILE A 90 -0.42 5.91 8.39
N ASP A 91 -0.41 7.13 8.94
CA ASP A 91 -1.53 7.64 9.72
C ASP A 91 -2.79 7.94 8.89
N LYS A 92 -2.68 7.86 7.58
CA LYS A 92 -3.81 8.04 6.67
C LYS A 92 -4.33 6.72 6.08
N LEU A 93 -3.71 5.60 6.43
CA LEU A 93 -4.16 4.28 5.98
C LEU A 93 -5.43 3.86 6.71
N THR A 94 -6.26 3.08 6.05
CA THR A 94 -7.52 2.61 6.61
C THR A 94 -7.27 1.44 7.56
N GLY A 95 -7.71 1.60 8.81
CA GLY A 95 -7.67 0.52 9.79
C GLY A 95 -6.28 0.16 10.31
N VAL A 96 -5.28 1.00 10.06
CA VAL A 96 -3.90 0.77 10.50
C VAL A 96 -3.50 1.87 11.46
N ALA A 97 -2.95 1.48 12.60
CA ALA A 97 -2.44 2.45 13.57
C ALA A 97 -1.18 3.13 13.03
N ALA A 98 -0.95 4.39 13.42
CA ALA A 98 0.21 5.13 12.93
C ALA A 98 1.54 4.47 13.31
N ASP A 99 1.56 3.67 14.39
CA ASP A 99 2.76 2.97 14.85
C ASP A 99 2.79 1.48 14.44
N ALA A 100 1.88 1.04 13.56
CA ALA A 100 1.73 -0.38 13.23
C ALA A 100 2.99 -1.00 12.61
N PHE A 101 3.84 -0.19 12.01
CA PHE A 101 5.07 -0.65 11.36
C PHE A 101 6.31 -0.51 12.25
N ASP A 102 6.16 -0.05 13.49
CA ASP A 102 7.27 0.07 14.42
C ASP A 102 7.87 -1.29 14.75
N ASP A 103 9.11 -1.31 15.23
CA ASP A 103 9.91 -2.54 15.38
C ASP A 103 9.33 -3.56 16.36
N THR A 104 8.42 -3.16 17.23
CA THR A 104 7.76 -4.09 18.16
C THR A 104 6.36 -4.51 17.69
N LYS A 105 5.92 -4.04 16.54
CA LYS A 105 4.54 -4.25 16.06
C LYS A 105 4.46 -5.36 15.02
N PRO A 106 3.28 -5.99 14.88
CA PRO A 106 3.12 -7.12 13.96
C PRO A 106 3.41 -6.82 12.49
N LEU A 107 3.18 -5.58 12.03
CA LEU A 107 3.42 -5.24 10.63
C LEU A 107 4.87 -4.82 10.34
N HIS A 108 5.73 -4.78 11.36
CA HIS A 108 7.13 -4.41 11.17
C HIS A 108 7.85 -5.22 10.08
N PRO A 109 7.63 -6.54 9.95
CA PRO A 109 8.29 -7.30 8.89
C PRO A 109 7.97 -6.81 7.48
N LEU A 110 6.87 -6.09 7.28
CA LEU A 110 6.55 -5.52 5.97
C LEU A 110 7.46 -4.36 5.59
N VAL A 111 8.16 -3.73 6.54
CA VAL A 111 9.04 -2.59 6.25
C VAL A 111 10.13 -2.99 5.26
N ALA A 112 10.74 -4.16 5.44
CA ALA A 112 11.76 -4.64 4.53
C ALA A 112 11.20 -4.86 3.12
N HIS A 113 9.99 -5.39 3.02
CA HIS A 113 9.33 -5.58 1.72
C HIS A 113 8.99 -4.23 1.07
N CYS A 114 8.49 -3.27 1.85
CA CYS A 114 8.23 -1.92 1.34
C CYS A 114 9.50 -1.28 0.81
N ASN A 115 10.60 -1.37 1.56
CA ASN A 115 11.89 -0.82 1.12
C ASN A 115 12.35 -1.47 -0.18
N ALA A 116 12.19 -2.80 -0.31
CA ALA A 116 12.55 -3.51 -1.53
C ALA A 116 11.69 -3.07 -2.73
N GLN A 117 10.47 -2.61 -2.48
CA GLN A 117 9.57 -2.10 -3.50
C GLN A 117 9.73 -0.61 -3.76
N GLY A 118 10.68 0.04 -3.09
CA GLY A 118 10.90 1.48 -3.25
C GLY A 118 9.84 2.32 -2.55
N ILE A 119 9.18 1.79 -1.53
CA ILE A 119 8.14 2.49 -0.78
C ILE A 119 8.71 2.98 0.55
N ALA A 120 8.61 4.29 0.78
CA ALA A 120 8.94 4.90 2.07
C ALA A 120 7.67 5.02 2.90
N LEU A 121 7.76 4.67 4.18
CA LEU A 121 6.65 4.75 5.13
C LEU A 121 6.91 5.91 6.09
N ASN A 122 6.03 6.91 6.08
CA ASN A 122 6.15 8.10 6.91
C ASN A 122 4.81 8.40 7.59
N THR A 123 4.82 9.33 8.52
CA THR A 123 3.58 9.91 9.04
C THR A 123 3.43 11.32 8.47
N SER A 124 2.21 11.83 8.44
CA SER A 124 1.96 13.19 7.94
C SER A 124 2.66 14.24 8.80
N ILE A 125 2.78 14.01 10.11
CA ILE A 125 3.50 14.91 11.01
C ILE A 125 4.98 14.94 10.65
N ALA A 126 5.61 13.78 10.49
CA ALA A 126 7.02 13.69 10.13
C ALA A 126 7.29 14.34 8.77
N THR A 127 6.39 14.16 7.82
CA THR A 127 6.51 14.75 6.49
C THR A 127 6.46 16.28 6.56
N GLN A 128 5.55 16.84 7.37
CA GLN A 128 5.46 18.28 7.55
C GLN A 128 6.72 18.85 8.20
N ARG A 129 7.26 18.14 9.19
CA ARG A 129 8.45 18.59 9.90
C ARG A 129 9.71 18.49 9.06
N GLY A 130 9.69 17.71 8.02
CA GLY A 130 10.82 17.56 7.11
C GLY A 130 11.18 18.82 6.37
N PHE A 131 10.36 19.87 6.45
CA PHE A 131 10.63 21.16 5.81
C PHE A 131 11.27 22.17 6.76
N GLU A 132 11.44 21.81 7.98
CA GLU A 132 12.02 22.69 9.00
C GLU A 132 13.53 22.68 8.96
#